data_d239519591b47c256136b02b02e82ef5
#
_entry.id   d239519591b47c256136b02b02e82ef5
#
_cell.length_a   1.000
_cell.length_b   1.000
_cell.length_c   1.000
_cell.angle_alpha   90.00
_cell.angle_beta   90.00
_cell.angle_gamma   90.00
#
_symmetry.space_group_name_H-M   'P 1'
#
loop_
_entity.id
_entity.type
_entity.pdbx_description
1 polymer ?
#
loop_
_entity_poly.entity_id
_entity_poly.type
_entity_poly.pdbx_seq_one_letter_code
_entity_poly.pdbx_strand_id
1 'polypeptide(L)'
;CGIGTGALIKEWFPTFNVIEAGWYQQHVDGNLCLTFLPAQHWSKRSVNDGGGRLWGAFMIQADGITIYNSGDTGYARHFKELPEMFPHIDYCMIGIGAYKPRWFMKPNHISPYDSLTAARDMGAKMTIPMHYGTFDLSDEPLFDPPHVFAQEAKLRSMPIMIPELGEVVKLKPMK
;
A
#
# COMPACT_ATOMS: atom_id res chain seq x y z
N CYS A 1 12.09 4.77 5.40
CA CYS A 1 10.87 5.42 5.86
C CYS A 1 10.74 6.83 5.29
N GLY A 2 9.55 7.45 5.39
CA GLY A 2 9.35 8.85 5.00
C GLY A 2 10.10 9.83 5.91
N ILE A 3 10.50 10.98 5.37
CA ILE A 3 11.19 12.07 6.10
C ILE A 3 10.40 12.44 7.37
N GLY A 4 11.13 12.65 8.46
CA GLY A 4 10.61 12.99 9.79
C GLY A 4 10.20 11.78 10.64
N THR A 5 10.30 10.55 10.13
CA THR A 5 9.95 9.32 10.87
C THR A 5 11.16 8.67 11.53
N GLY A 6 12.36 8.90 11.04
CA GLY A 6 13.57 8.20 11.47
C GLY A 6 13.92 8.41 12.93
N ALA A 7 13.77 9.63 13.45
CA ALA A 7 14.00 9.92 14.87
C ALA A 7 13.09 9.06 15.78
N LEU A 8 11.81 8.95 15.41
CA LEU A 8 10.83 8.15 16.15
C LEU A 8 11.17 6.64 16.13
N ILE A 9 11.61 6.13 14.98
CA ILE A 9 12.03 4.72 14.88
C ILE A 9 13.24 4.48 15.78
N LYS A 10 14.20 5.38 15.81
CA LYS A 10 15.40 5.27 16.65
C LYS A 10 15.13 5.37 18.15
N GLU A 11 14.05 6.02 18.57
CA GLU A 11 13.61 5.99 19.98
C GLU A 11 13.26 4.55 20.42
N TRP A 12 12.63 3.76 19.55
CA TRP A 12 12.23 2.39 19.85
C TRP A 12 13.30 1.34 19.49
N PHE A 13 14.06 1.63 18.43
CA PHE A 13 15.07 0.72 17.87
C PHE A 13 16.38 1.49 17.61
N PRO A 14 17.17 1.80 18.68
CA PRO A 14 18.35 2.68 18.57
C PRO A 14 19.44 2.18 17.63
N THR A 15 19.51 0.85 17.44
CA THR A 15 20.54 0.18 16.61
C THR A 15 20.16 0.09 15.14
N PHE A 16 18.92 0.46 14.77
CA PHE A 16 18.49 0.36 13.37
C PHE A 16 19.19 1.42 12.52
N ASN A 17 19.70 0.98 11.38
CA ASN A 17 20.10 1.89 10.32
C ASN A 17 18.85 2.38 9.58
N VAL A 18 18.44 3.62 9.86
CA VAL A 18 17.21 4.20 9.30
C VAL A 18 17.57 5.17 8.20
N ILE A 19 17.00 4.94 7.02
CA ILE A 19 17.12 5.81 5.86
C ILE A 19 15.79 6.50 5.64
N GLU A 20 15.81 7.83 5.63
CA GLU A 20 14.65 8.66 5.32
C GLU A 20 14.64 9.04 3.85
N ALA A 21 13.46 8.98 3.23
CA ALA A 21 13.27 9.33 1.83
C ALA A 21 12.07 10.27 1.64
N GLY A 22 12.21 11.19 0.72
CA GLY A 22 11.09 11.95 0.14
C GLY A 22 10.42 11.17 -0.99
N TRP A 23 9.27 11.63 -1.47
CA TRP A 23 8.59 11.01 -2.61
C TRP A 23 9.50 10.99 -3.84
N TYR A 24 9.46 9.87 -4.56
CA TYR A 24 10.28 9.55 -5.73
C TYR A 24 11.77 9.34 -5.45
N GLN A 25 12.20 9.40 -4.20
CA GLN A 25 13.57 9.05 -3.85
C GLN A 25 13.74 7.53 -3.79
N GLN A 26 14.89 7.08 -4.25
CA GLN A 26 15.27 5.67 -4.31
C GLN A 26 16.40 5.36 -3.34
N HIS A 27 16.36 4.18 -2.79
CA HIS A 27 17.46 3.55 -2.07
C HIS A 27 17.78 2.21 -2.71
N VAL A 28 19.06 1.99 -3.04
CA VAL A 28 19.54 0.76 -3.66
C VAL A 28 20.53 0.07 -2.71
N ASP A 29 20.29 -1.21 -2.47
CA ASP A 29 21.18 -2.09 -1.71
C ASP A 29 21.28 -3.45 -2.40
N GLY A 30 22.42 -3.71 -3.03
CA GLY A 30 22.61 -4.88 -3.88
C GLY A 30 21.60 -4.95 -5.03
N ASN A 31 20.79 -6.01 -5.05
CA ASN A 31 19.72 -6.22 -6.04
C ASN A 31 18.35 -5.64 -5.62
N LEU A 32 18.28 -5.05 -4.42
CA LEU A 32 17.07 -4.42 -3.91
C LEU A 32 17.07 -2.93 -4.29
N CYS A 33 16.00 -2.47 -4.95
CA CYS A 33 15.72 -1.07 -5.17
C CYS A 33 14.36 -0.73 -4.52
N LEU A 34 14.37 0.24 -3.61
CA LEU A 34 13.19 0.76 -2.94
C LEU A 34 12.94 2.18 -3.41
N THR A 35 11.77 2.45 -4.00
CA THR A 35 11.34 3.82 -4.32
C THR A 35 10.22 4.21 -3.37
N PHE A 36 10.40 5.32 -2.64
CA PHE A 36 9.33 5.88 -1.82
C PHE A 36 8.40 6.72 -2.70
N LEU A 37 7.09 6.47 -2.64
CA LEU A 37 6.10 7.03 -3.54
C LEU A 37 5.02 7.81 -2.80
N PRO A 38 4.33 8.76 -3.46
CA PRO A 38 3.20 9.44 -2.85
C PRO A 38 2.04 8.49 -2.57
N ALA A 39 1.27 8.83 -1.53
CA ALA A 39 -0.02 8.24 -1.22
C ALA A 39 -1.01 9.35 -0.86
N GLN A 40 -2.28 9.13 -1.08
CA GLN A 40 -3.31 10.08 -0.66
C GLN A 40 -3.72 9.78 0.78
N HIS A 41 -2.95 10.33 1.70
CA HIS A 41 -3.17 10.16 3.14
C HIS A 41 -2.61 11.39 3.89
N TRP A 42 -2.39 11.25 5.17
CA TRP A 42 -1.79 12.24 6.06
C TRP A 42 -1.04 11.54 7.19
N SER A 43 -0.28 12.29 7.97
CA SER A 43 0.39 11.77 9.16
C SER A 43 0.05 12.60 10.40
N LYS A 44 -0.17 11.93 11.52
CA LYS A 44 -0.37 12.55 12.82
C LYS A 44 -0.16 11.52 13.94
N ARG A 45 0.52 11.89 15.00
CA ARG A 45 0.68 11.09 16.22
C ARG A 45 0.21 11.81 17.48
N SER A 46 0.22 13.16 17.44
CA SER A 46 -0.20 14.01 18.56
C SER A 46 -1.10 15.14 18.06
N VAL A 47 -1.66 15.91 18.98
CA VAL A 47 -2.55 17.02 18.60
C VAL A 47 -1.83 18.05 17.73
N ASN A 48 -0.51 18.22 17.90
CA ASN A 48 0.28 19.33 17.34
C ASN A 48 1.26 18.92 16.23
N ASP A 49 1.28 17.65 15.76
CA ASP A 49 2.27 17.16 14.80
C ASP A 49 1.69 16.70 13.47
N GLY A 50 0.49 17.17 13.12
CA GLY A 50 -0.16 16.87 11.85
C GLY A 50 0.73 17.28 10.66
N GLY A 51 0.99 16.32 9.74
CA GLY A 51 1.86 16.53 8.58
C GLY A 51 3.36 16.63 8.91
N GLY A 52 3.77 16.41 10.15
CA GLY A 52 5.17 16.51 10.57
C GLY A 52 6.07 15.36 10.08
N ARG A 53 5.47 14.31 9.52
CA ARG A 53 6.18 13.15 8.94
C ARG A 53 5.61 12.86 7.57
N LEU A 54 6.47 12.55 6.63
CA LEU A 54 6.03 12.21 5.29
C LEU A 54 5.45 10.80 5.26
N TRP A 55 4.26 10.64 4.72
CA TRP A 55 3.57 9.38 4.46
C TRP A 55 3.76 8.95 3.01
N GLY A 56 3.50 7.70 2.69
CA GLY A 56 3.64 7.25 1.31
C GLY A 56 3.53 5.74 1.14
N ALA A 57 3.79 5.34 -0.08
CA ALA A 57 3.82 3.98 -0.57
C ALA A 57 5.26 3.56 -0.93
N PHE A 58 5.47 2.30 -1.25
CA PHE A 58 6.75 1.79 -1.71
C PHE A 58 6.59 1.01 -3.03
N MET A 59 7.50 1.28 -3.98
CA MET A 59 7.81 0.32 -5.02
C MET A 59 9.05 -0.44 -4.62
N ILE A 60 8.95 -1.77 -4.59
CA ILE A 60 9.99 -2.70 -4.17
C ILE A 60 10.37 -3.53 -5.39
N GLN A 61 11.63 -3.42 -5.83
CA GLN A 61 12.15 -4.17 -6.97
C GLN A 61 13.32 -5.02 -6.51
N ALA A 62 13.20 -6.33 -6.63
CA ALA A 62 14.25 -7.28 -6.26
C ALA A 62 14.07 -8.59 -7.05
N ASP A 63 15.16 -9.22 -7.44
CA ASP A 63 15.18 -10.55 -8.10
C ASP A 63 14.24 -10.66 -9.32
N GLY A 64 14.08 -9.56 -10.06
CA GLY A 64 13.19 -9.49 -11.23
C GLY A 64 11.70 -9.40 -10.89
N ILE A 65 11.35 -9.15 -9.63
CA ILE A 65 9.99 -8.94 -9.14
C ILE A 65 9.79 -7.47 -8.83
N THR A 66 8.64 -6.92 -9.22
CA THR A 66 8.24 -5.55 -8.88
C THR A 66 6.95 -5.61 -8.05
N ILE A 67 7.02 -5.07 -6.83
CA ILE A 67 5.91 -5.06 -5.87
C ILE A 67 5.57 -3.61 -5.53
N TYR A 68 4.32 -3.22 -5.70
CA TYR A 68 3.78 -1.98 -5.13
C TYR A 68 3.15 -2.28 -3.77
N ASN A 69 3.53 -1.52 -2.75
CA ASN A 69 2.90 -1.53 -1.43
C ASN A 69 2.30 -0.16 -1.17
N SER A 70 0.98 -0.07 -1.09
CA SER A 70 0.27 1.20 -1.03
C SER A 70 0.46 1.98 0.26
N GLY A 71 0.82 1.31 1.36
CA GLY A 71 0.53 1.88 2.68
C GLY A 71 -0.96 2.22 2.81
N ASP A 72 -1.28 3.16 3.69
CA ASP A 72 -2.63 3.71 3.79
C ASP A 72 -2.83 4.80 2.74
N THR A 73 -3.90 4.71 1.97
CA THR A 73 -4.18 5.65 0.90
C THR A 73 -5.66 5.70 0.52
N GLY A 74 -6.13 6.86 0.08
CA GLY A 74 -7.31 6.99 -0.75
C GLY A 74 -6.99 6.70 -2.22
N TYR A 75 -8.01 6.50 -3.05
CA TYR A 75 -7.82 6.42 -4.51
C TYR A 75 -7.56 7.81 -5.08
N ALA A 76 -6.45 7.98 -5.82
CA ALA A 76 -6.06 9.23 -6.44
C ALA A 76 -5.33 9.04 -7.78
N ARG A 77 -5.01 10.16 -8.40
CA ARG A 77 -4.42 10.22 -9.74
C ARG A 77 -3.08 9.47 -9.87
N HIS A 78 -2.28 9.42 -8.79
CA HIS A 78 -0.97 8.77 -8.81
C HIS A 78 -1.01 7.31 -9.31
N PHE A 79 -2.11 6.58 -9.07
CA PHE A 79 -2.25 5.21 -9.57
C PHE A 79 -2.21 5.10 -11.10
N LYS A 80 -2.65 6.14 -11.81
CA LYS A 80 -2.61 6.21 -13.27
C LYS A 80 -1.26 6.68 -13.83
N GLU A 81 -0.46 7.34 -12.98
CA GLU A 81 0.85 7.89 -13.34
C GLU A 81 1.98 6.86 -13.12
N LEU A 82 1.78 5.91 -12.20
CA LEU A 82 2.79 4.90 -11.86
C LEU A 82 3.26 4.05 -13.06
N PRO A 83 2.41 3.64 -14.02
CA PRO A 83 2.86 2.88 -15.18
C PRO A 83 3.89 3.60 -16.08
N GLU A 84 3.93 4.93 -16.05
CA GLU A 84 4.92 5.71 -16.80
C GLU A 84 6.34 5.49 -16.25
N MET A 85 6.47 5.29 -14.94
CA MET A 85 7.75 5.04 -14.27
C MET A 85 8.02 3.54 -14.06
N PHE A 86 6.96 2.76 -13.85
CA PHE A 86 7.01 1.33 -13.54
C PHE A 86 6.09 0.56 -14.49
N PRO A 87 6.53 0.29 -15.73
CA PRO A 87 5.69 -0.34 -16.76
C PRO A 87 5.32 -1.80 -16.45
N HIS A 88 6.01 -2.42 -15.48
CA HIS A 88 5.75 -3.78 -15.05
C HIS A 88 5.61 -3.83 -13.53
N ILE A 89 4.41 -4.14 -13.03
CA ILE A 89 4.13 -4.36 -11.62
C ILE A 89 3.59 -5.78 -11.49
N ASP A 90 4.36 -6.68 -10.87
CA ASP A 90 3.94 -8.06 -10.70
C ASP A 90 2.86 -8.17 -9.63
N TYR A 91 3.07 -7.50 -8.49
CA TYR A 91 2.18 -7.56 -7.34
C TYR A 91 1.80 -6.18 -6.84
N CYS A 92 0.52 -6.00 -6.58
CA CYS A 92 -0.01 -4.81 -5.91
C CYS A 92 -0.55 -5.22 -4.53
N MET A 93 0.17 -4.86 -3.48
CA MET A 93 -0.30 -4.97 -2.09
C MET A 93 -1.03 -3.68 -1.74
N ILE A 94 -2.34 -3.75 -1.51
CA ILE A 94 -3.18 -2.56 -1.38
C ILE A 94 -4.24 -2.70 -0.30
N GLY A 95 -4.50 -1.61 0.42
CA GLY A 95 -5.52 -1.55 1.47
C GLY A 95 -6.92 -1.85 0.93
N ILE A 96 -7.75 -2.50 1.76
CA ILE A 96 -9.17 -2.76 1.45
C ILE A 96 -10.10 -2.48 2.63
N GLY A 97 -9.57 -2.17 3.82
CA GLY A 97 -10.35 -1.92 5.04
C GLY A 97 -10.46 -0.43 5.39
N ALA A 98 -11.19 -0.16 6.45
CA ALA A 98 -11.49 1.19 6.94
C ALA A 98 -12.16 2.08 5.89
N TYR A 99 -13.11 1.55 5.11
CA TYR A 99 -13.67 2.26 3.97
C TYR A 99 -15.09 2.82 4.18
N LYS A 100 -15.78 2.47 5.26
CA LYS A 100 -17.11 3.01 5.60
C LYS A 100 -17.05 3.94 6.82
N PRO A 101 -17.85 5.01 6.89
CA PRO A 101 -18.74 5.48 5.83
C PRO A 101 -17.94 6.16 4.71
N ARG A 102 -18.29 5.92 3.45
CA ARG A 102 -17.51 6.38 2.28
C ARG A 102 -17.32 7.91 2.22
N TRP A 103 -18.31 8.68 2.63
CA TRP A 103 -18.24 10.14 2.60
C TRP A 103 -17.12 10.71 3.48
N PHE A 104 -16.74 9.98 4.54
CA PHE A 104 -15.68 10.37 5.47
C PHE A 104 -14.35 9.66 5.15
N MET A 105 -14.38 8.35 4.87
CA MET A 105 -13.18 7.54 4.72
C MET A 105 -12.51 7.66 3.34
N LYS A 106 -13.30 7.92 2.28
CA LYS A 106 -12.80 7.93 0.89
C LYS A 106 -11.57 8.79 0.62
N PRO A 107 -11.36 9.96 1.26
CA PRO A 107 -10.16 10.75 1.01
C PRO A 107 -8.85 10.07 1.46
N ASN A 108 -8.92 9.17 2.46
CA ASN A 108 -7.74 8.61 3.11
C ASN A 108 -7.66 7.07 3.00
N HIS A 109 -8.79 6.39 2.85
CA HIS A 109 -8.87 4.94 2.82
C HIS A 109 -9.59 4.46 1.56
N ILE A 110 -8.92 3.57 0.85
CA ILE A 110 -9.42 2.96 -0.38
C ILE A 110 -10.40 1.82 -0.04
N SER A 111 -11.47 1.68 -0.83
CA SER A 111 -12.41 0.55 -0.67
C SER A 111 -11.97 -0.66 -1.48
N PRO A 112 -12.52 -1.87 -1.24
CA PRO A 112 -12.30 -3.03 -2.09
C PRO A 112 -12.52 -2.75 -3.58
N TYR A 113 -13.54 -1.97 -3.91
CA TYR A 113 -13.87 -1.57 -5.29
C TYR A 113 -12.82 -0.68 -5.92
N ASP A 114 -12.37 0.34 -5.16
CA ASP A 114 -11.36 1.31 -5.62
C ASP A 114 -9.97 0.66 -5.66
N SER A 115 -9.68 -0.30 -4.79
CA SER A 115 -8.41 -1.04 -4.76
C SER A 115 -8.19 -1.85 -6.04
N LEU A 116 -9.22 -2.54 -6.50
CA LEU A 116 -9.17 -3.25 -7.79
C LEU A 116 -9.08 -2.27 -8.97
N THR A 117 -9.73 -1.12 -8.87
CA THR A 117 -9.59 -0.07 -9.89
C THR A 117 -8.17 0.47 -9.93
N ALA A 118 -7.56 0.75 -8.78
CA ALA A 118 -6.18 1.20 -8.67
C ALA A 118 -5.19 0.16 -9.22
N ALA A 119 -5.36 -1.12 -8.87
CA ALA A 119 -4.52 -2.19 -9.37
C ALA A 119 -4.60 -2.32 -10.91
N ARG A 120 -5.80 -2.17 -11.48
CA ARG A 120 -6.00 -2.15 -12.93
C ARG A 120 -5.37 -0.94 -13.58
N ASP A 121 -5.53 0.25 -12.99
CA ASP A 121 -4.96 1.49 -13.51
C ASP A 121 -3.42 1.46 -13.52
N MET A 122 -2.81 0.77 -12.54
CA MET A 122 -1.37 0.50 -12.49
C MET A 122 -0.90 -0.63 -13.41
N GLY A 123 -1.81 -1.41 -14.00
CA GLY A 123 -1.45 -2.59 -14.78
C GLY A 123 -0.83 -3.73 -13.96
N ALA A 124 -1.13 -3.81 -12.66
CA ALA A 124 -0.62 -4.86 -11.79
C ALA A 124 -1.18 -6.24 -12.20
N LYS A 125 -0.31 -7.25 -12.22
CA LYS A 125 -0.68 -8.60 -12.66
C LYS A 125 -1.40 -9.42 -11.59
N MET A 126 -1.10 -9.16 -10.33
CA MET A 126 -1.74 -9.83 -9.18
C MET A 126 -2.00 -8.80 -8.08
N THR A 127 -3.19 -8.83 -7.48
CA THR A 127 -3.54 -7.94 -6.37
C THR A 127 -3.63 -8.72 -5.06
N ILE A 128 -2.94 -8.23 -4.03
CA ILE A 128 -2.92 -8.82 -2.69
C ILE A 128 -3.55 -7.79 -1.73
N PRO A 129 -4.66 -8.11 -1.08
CA PRO A 129 -5.30 -7.19 -0.16
C PRO A 129 -4.55 -7.12 1.17
N MET A 130 -4.51 -5.93 1.76
CA MET A 130 -4.00 -5.69 3.10
C MET A 130 -4.88 -4.69 3.87
N HIS A 131 -4.49 -4.31 5.08
CA HIS A 131 -5.16 -3.29 5.91
C HIS A 131 -6.61 -3.65 6.23
N TYR A 132 -6.85 -4.86 6.74
CA TYR A 132 -8.16 -5.34 7.23
C TYR A 132 -8.00 -6.35 8.37
N GLY A 133 -9.07 -6.60 9.09
CA GLY A 133 -9.15 -7.72 10.06
C GLY A 133 -8.41 -7.53 11.39
N THR A 134 -7.83 -6.35 11.67
CA THR A 134 -7.02 -6.12 12.90
C THR A 134 -7.73 -5.25 13.93
N PHE A 135 -8.26 -4.12 13.51
CA PHE A 135 -8.92 -3.15 14.37
C PHE A 135 -10.29 -2.77 13.83
N ASP A 136 -11.26 -2.66 14.73
CA ASP A 136 -12.62 -2.19 14.44
C ASP A 136 -12.63 -0.66 14.54
N LEU A 137 -12.28 0.00 13.42
CA LEU A 137 -12.10 1.46 13.33
C LEU A 137 -13.07 2.14 12.35
N SER A 138 -14.04 1.40 11.81
CA SER A 138 -14.92 1.86 10.74
C SER A 138 -16.26 1.12 10.78
N ASP A 139 -17.23 1.57 9.95
CA ASP A 139 -18.59 1.06 10.01
C ASP A 139 -18.80 -0.29 9.27
N GLU A 140 -17.82 -0.78 8.50
CA GLU A 140 -17.93 -2.12 7.93
C GLU A 140 -17.57 -3.20 8.95
N PRO A 141 -18.21 -4.39 8.88
CA PRO A 141 -17.80 -5.52 9.71
C PRO A 141 -16.34 -5.90 9.48
N LEU A 142 -15.59 -6.18 10.54
CA LEU A 142 -14.13 -6.36 10.55
C LEU A 142 -13.61 -7.35 9.48
N PHE A 143 -14.36 -8.41 9.18
CA PHE A 143 -13.97 -9.43 8.21
C PHE A 143 -14.76 -9.36 6.89
N ASP A 144 -15.55 -8.32 6.67
CA ASP A 144 -16.31 -8.10 5.41
C ASP A 144 -15.39 -7.72 4.22
N PRO A 145 -14.35 -6.87 4.40
CA PRO A 145 -13.53 -6.39 3.29
C PRO A 145 -12.96 -7.47 2.36
N PRO A 146 -12.35 -8.58 2.83
CA PRO A 146 -11.82 -9.61 1.94
C PRO A 146 -12.92 -10.35 1.16
N HIS A 147 -14.11 -10.52 1.73
CA HIS A 147 -15.24 -11.12 1.03
C HIS A 147 -15.73 -10.24 -0.12
N VAL A 148 -15.92 -8.94 0.16
CA VAL A 148 -16.29 -7.95 -0.87
C VAL A 148 -15.22 -7.88 -1.95
N PHE A 149 -13.94 -7.83 -1.56
CA PHE A 149 -12.82 -7.81 -2.49
C PHE A 149 -12.79 -9.02 -3.43
N ALA A 150 -12.97 -10.23 -2.89
CA ALA A 150 -13.00 -11.46 -3.67
C ALA A 150 -14.18 -11.50 -4.65
N GLN A 151 -15.38 -11.09 -4.21
CA GLN A 151 -16.57 -11.01 -5.06
C GLN A 151 -16.37 -10.04 -6.22
N GLU A 152 -15.87 -8.83 -5.94
CA GLU A 152 -15.61 -7.81 -6.95
C GLU A 152 -14.50 -8.22 -7.92
N ALA A 153 -13.42 -8.83 -7.45
CA ALA A 153 -12.36 -9.35 -8.30
C ALA A 153 -12.88 -10.40 -9.28
N LYS A 154 -13.74 -11.30 -8.80
CA LYS A 154 -14.39 -12.30 -9.64
C LYS A 154 -15.26 -11.67 -10.72
N LEU A 155 -16.09 -10.67 -10.36
CA LEU A 155 -16.94 -9.95 -11.31
C LEU A 155 -16.13 -9.23 -12.39
N ARG A 156 -14.94 -8.72 -12.03
CA ARG A 156 -14.05 -7.99 -12.94
C ARG A 156 -13.02 -8.89 -13.64
N SER A 157 -13.03 -10.19 -13.37
CA SER A 157 -12.03 -11.16 -13.85
C SER A 157 -10.59 -10.73 -13.55
N MET A 158 -10.37 -10.15 -12.37
CA MET A 158 -9.06 -9.68 -11.94
C MET A 158 -8.32 -10.74 -11.13
N PRO A 159 -7.03 -11.00 -11.41
CA PRO A 159 -6.21 -11.89 -10.61
C PRO A 159 -5.98 -11.33 -9.20
N ILE A 160 -6.30 -12.13 -8.19
CA ILE A 160 -6.09 -11.80 -6.78
C ILE A 160 -5.47 -12.98 -6.03
N MET A 161 -4.79 -12.65 -4.94
CA MET A 161 -4.29 -13.61 -3.97
C MET A 161 -4.63 -13.09 -2.56
N ILE A 162 -5.35 -13.89 -1.78
CA ILE A 162 -5.70 -13.55 -0.38
C ILE A 162 -5.04 -14.60 0.51
N PRO A 163 -3.80 -14.36 0.98
CA PRO A 163 -3.12 -15.28 1.88
C PRO A 163 -3.85 -15.38 3.23
N GLU A 164 -3.73 -16.53 3.89
CA GLU A 164 -4.14 -16.66 5.29
C GLU A 164 -3.19 -15.85 6.20
N LEU A 165 -3.69 -15.44 7.36
CA LEU A 165 -2.86 -14.71 8.33
C LEU A 165 -1.71 -15.61 8.81
N GLY A 166 -0.47 -15.13 8.60
CA GLY A 166 0.75 -15.88 8.94
C GLY A 166 1.22 -16.84 7.84
N GLU A 167 0.52 -16.94 6.74
CA GLU A 167 0.97 -17.73 5.58
C GLU A 167 2.21 -17.10 4.93
N VAL A 168 3.20 -17.96 4.62
CA VAL A 168 4.40 -17.55 3.86
C VAL A 168 4.19 -17.85 2.39
N VAL A 169 4.04 -16.79 1.60
CA VAL A 169 3.86 -16.88 0.15
C VAL A 169 5.18 -16.62 -0.56
N LYS A 170 5.60 -17.54 -1.44
CA LYS A 170 6.75 -17.34 -2.33
C LYS A 170 6.31 -16.66 -3.61
N LEU A 171 6.71 -15.43 -3.79
CA LEU A 171 6.46 -14.65 -4.99
C LEU A 171 7.45 -15.03 -6.11
N LYS A 172 7.02 -14.89 -7.36
CA LYS A 172 7.82 -15.15 -8.55
C LYS A 172 7.60 -14.03 -9.57
N PRO A 173 8.59 -13.74 -10.44
CA PRO A 173 8.37 -12.84 -11.56
C PRO A 173 7.18 -13.31 -12.41
N MET A 174 6.29 -12.39 -12.75
CA MET A 174 5.12 -12.68 -13.59
C MET A 174 5.38 -12.23 -15.03
N LYS A 175 5.19 -13.14 -15.98
CA LYS A 175 5.36 -12.86 -17.43
C LYS A 175 4.23 -12.02 -17.99
#